data_8414828549fd5790b2f4e62c9fbef368
#
_entry.id   8414828549fd5790b2f4e62c9fbef368
#
_cell.length_a   1.000
_cell.length_b   1.000
_cell.length_c   1.000
_cell.angle_alpha   90.00
_cell.angle_beta   90.00
_cell.angle_gamma   90.00
#
_symmetry.space_group_name_H-M   'P 1'
#
loop_
_entity.id
_entity.type
_entity.pdbx_description
1 polymer ?
#
loop_
_entity_poly.entity_id
_entity_poly.type
_entity_poly.pdbx_seq_one_letter_code
_entity_poly.pdbx_strand_id
1 'polypeptide(L)'
;MPALDGLRGLAIAGVLLFHADHLTGGYLGVDLFFVLSGFLITSLLLAEWAADGGISLAGFWARRARRLLPALAGVLAGVALYAAVWAEARELGRIRSDALATLGYVANWRAVFTGNGYWDVFVAPSPLEHTWSLAIEEQFYLLWPLAVLAVLWARRGSARSVLAVSLLLAVASSAWMMAMYTPGGDPERVYLGTDTRGAAILFGAALAAAYACWGPPSRKLVRSALEVAGVAGAGVLVWAWFGLDGRGDTLYRGGFLACALAAVVDRGRGLAPSRPGGAGAVLPAAAEAGRDQLRPRV
;
A
#
# COMPACT_ATOMS: atom_id res chain seq x y z
N MET A 1 6.36 -4.51 14.60
CA MET A 1 5.50 -3.49 15.28
C MET A 1 4.10 -4.09 15.42
N PRO A 2 3.67 -4.50 16.62
CA PRO A 2 2.41 -5.28 16.79
C PRO A 2 1.16 -4.62 16.19
N ALA A 3 1.01 -3.30 16.33
CA ALA A 3 -0.13 -2.58 15.77
C ALA A 3 -0.18 -2.62 14.21
N LEU A 4 0.97 -2.62 13.54
CA LEU A 4 1.04 -2.76 12.08
C LEU A 4 0.67 -4.16 11.60
N ASP A 5 1.11 -5.15 12.36
CA ASP A 5 0.86 -6.54 12.02
C ASP A 5 -0.63 -6.86 12.26
N GLY A 6 -1.24 -6.23 13.29
CA GLY A 6 -2.69 -6.29 13.51
C GLY A 6 -3.51 -5.66 12.38
N LEU A 7 -3.16 -4.47 11.91
CA LEU A 7 -3.84 -3.81 10.78
C LEU A 7 -3.69 -4.61 9.47
N ARG A 8 -2.51 -5.20 9.24
CA ARG A 8 -2.31 -6.10 8.10
C ARG A 8 -3.19 -7.34 8.20
N GLY A 9 -3.28 -7.94 9.40
CA GLY A 9 -4.15 -9.06 9.65
C GLY A 9 -5.62 -8.75 9.37
N LEU A 10 -6.11 -7.59 9.81
CA LEU A 10 -7.46 -7.11 9.51
C LEU A 10 -7.67 -6.90 8.01
N ALA A 11 -6.71 -6.30 7.32
CA ALA A 11 -6.79 -6.09 5.88
C ALA A 11 -6.85 -7.41 5.11
N ILE A 12 -6.03 -8.42 5.49
CA ILE A 12 -6.09 -9.77 4.91
C ILE A 12 -7.44 -10.41 5.19
N ALA A 13 -7.93 -10.35 6.43
CA ALA A 13 -9.23 -10.91 6.80
C ALA A 13 -10.37 -10.29 5.97
N GLY A 14 -10.36 -8.96 5.78
CA GLY A 14 -11.32 -8.27 4.93
C GLY A 14 -11.33 -8.77 3.49
N VAL A 15 -10.14 -8.89 2.88
CA VAL A 15 -9.99 -9.39 1.50
C VAL A 15 -10.41 -10.87 1.39
N LEU A 16 -10.07 -11.71 2.36
CA LEU A 16 -10.49 -13.12 2.35
C LEU A 16 -12.00 -13.27 2.49
N LEU A 17 -12.63 -12.48 3.38
CA LEU A 17 -14.09 -12.48 3.56
C LEU A 17 -14.81 -11.95 2.32
N PHE A 18 -14.22 -10.99 1.61
CA PHE A 18 -14.73 -10.52 0.33
C PHE A 18 -14.76 -11.64 -0.72
N HIS A 19 -13.64 -12.38 -0.88
CA HIS A 19 -13.58 -13.50 -1.84
C HIS A 19 -14.42 -14.71 -1.42
N ALA A 20 -14.82 -14.77 -0.16
CA ALA A 20 -15.75 -15.77 0.35
C ALA A 20 -17.22 -15.31 0.34
N ASP A 21 -17.54 -14.19 -0.32
CA ASP A 21 -18.89 -13.57 -0.42
C ASP A 21 -19.54 -13.21 0.92
N HIS A 22 -18.71 -13.00 1.97
CA HIS A 22 -19.20 -12.65 3.31
C HIS A 22 -19.10 -11.15 3.61
N LEU A 23 -18.34 -10.39 2.82
CA LEU A 23 -18.08 -8.97 3.10
C LEU A 23 -18.00 -8.17 1.80
N THR A 24 -19.06 -7.46 1.46
CA THR A 24 -19.22 -6.75 0.17
C THR A 24 -18.10 -5.74 -0.12
N GLY A 25 -17.66 -4.98 0.88
CA GLY A 25 -16.60 -3.96 0.76
C GLY A 25 -15.22 -4.43 1.21
N GLY A 26 -15.01 -5.72 1.47
CA GLY A 26 -13.75 -6.25 1.99
C GLY A 26 -12.55 -6.03 1.07
N TYR A 27 -12.78 -5.79 -0.24
CA TYR A 27 -11.76 -5.38 -1.20
C TYR A 27 -11.03 -4.07 -0.80
N LEU A 28 -11.66 -3.21 0.01
CA LEU A 28 -11.03 -2.01 0.57
C LEU A 28 -9.89 -2.33 1.55
N GLY A 29 -9.74 -3.59 1.97
CA GLY A 29 -8.54 -4.06 2.67
C GLY A 29 -7.26 -3.80 1.87
N VAL A 30 -7.32 -3.82 0.53
CA VAL A 30 -6.20 -3.46 -0.34
C VAL A 30 -5.76 -2.01 -0.15
N ASP A 31 -6.69 -1.07 0.05
CA ASP A 31 -6.37 0.34 0.31
C ASP A 31 -5.63 0.51 1.63
N LEU A 32 -6.01 -0.24 2.65
CA LEU A 32 -5.29 -0.26 3.91
C LEU A 32 -3.85 -0.78 3.72
N PHE A 33 -3.65 -1.82 2.91
CA PHE A 33 -2.30 -2.28 2.53
C PHE A 33 -1.50 -1.18 1.82
N PHE A 34 -2.11 -0.49 0.88
CA PHE A 34 -1.47 0.59 0.13
C PHE A 34 -0.99 1.71 1.06
N VAL A 35 -1.84 2.18 1.98
CA VAL A 35 -1.45 3.18 2.99
C VAL A 35 -0.29 2.68 3.86
N LEU A 36 -0.38 1.44 4.35
CA LEU A 36 0.68 0.84 5.17
C LEU A 36 2.01 0.71 4.40
N SER A 37 1.95 0.32 3.13
CA SER A 37 3.12 0.19 2.24
C SER A 37 3.79 1.54 2.00
N GLY A 38 3.02 2.57 1.65
CA GLY A 38 3.53 3.92 1.46
C GLY A 38 4.19 4.48 2.71
N PHE A 39 3.55 4.30 3.88
CA PHE A 39 4.08 4.70 5.17
C PHE A 39 5.40 4.01 5.49
N LEU A 40 5.46 2.68 5.39
CA LEU A 40 6.63 1.90 5.76
C LEU A 40 7.84 2.21 4.88
N ILE A 41 7.63 2.21 3.57
CA ILE A 41 8.72 2.47 2.62
C ILE A 41 9.28 3.88 2.80
N THR A 42 8.42 4.87 2.89
CA THR A 42 8.86 6.27 3.05
C THR A 42 9.55 6.48 4.40
N SER A 43 9.05 5.85 5.47
CA SER A 43 9.71 5.89 6.79
C SER A 43 11.11 5.29 6.74
N LEU A 44 11.30 4.15 6.04
CA LEU A 44 12.62 3.51 5.89
C LEU A 44 13.58 4.40 5.10
N LEU A 45 13.14 4.98 3.98
CA LEU A 45 13.96 5.83 3.14
C LEU A 45 14.40 7.12 3.88
N LEU A 46 13.47 7.76 4.59
CA LEU A 46 13.77 8.96 5.38
C LEU A 46 14.69 8.65 6.58
N ALA A 47 14.53 7.50 7.21
CA ALA A 47 15.41 7.07 8.31
C ALA A 47 16.84 6.77 7.81
N GLU A 48 16.98 6.07 6.66
CA GLU A 48 18.27 5.79 6.03
C GLU A 48 18.96 7.11 5.63
N TRP A 49 18.24 8.04 5.00
CA TRP A 49 18.78 9.36 4.67
C TRP A 49 19.26 10.13 5.93
N ALA A 50 18.49 10.11 6.99
CA ALA A 50 18.83 10.82 8.23
C ALA A 50 20.06 10.21 8.93
N ALA A 51 20.29 8.90 8.81
CA ALA A 51 21.41 8.20 9.40
C ALA A 51 22.70 8.35 8.57
N ASP A 52 22.60 8.18 7.25
CA ASP A 52 23.75 7.97 6.37
C ASP A 52 23.96 9.12 5.36
N GLY A 53 23.06 10.10 5.30
CA GLY A 53 23.11 11.19 4.33
C GLY A 53 22.83 10.74 2.88
N GLY A 54 22.36 9.51 2.69
CA GLY A 54 22.08 8.91 1.38
C GLY A 54 21.08 7.77 1.48
N ILE A 55 20.69 7.21 0.33
CA ILE A 55 19.81 6.04 0.22
C ILE A 55 20.50 5.00 -0.64
N SER A 56 20.70 3.80 -0.11
CA SER A 56 21.22 2.65 -0.86
C SER A 56 20.11 1.96 -1.65
N LEU A 57 19.83 2.45 -2.88
CA LEU A 57 18.80 1.89 -3.74
C LEU A 57 19.00 0.39 -4.00
N ALA A 58 20.23 -0.02 -4.32
CA ALA A 58 20.54 -1.44 -4.55
C ALA A 58 20.28 -2.29 -3.29
N GLY A 59 20.67 -1.78 -2.11
CA GLY A 59 20.39 -2.42 -0.83
C GLY A 59 18.88 -2.51 -0.55
N PHE A 60 18.15 -1.45 -0.84
CA PHE A 60 16.68 -1.42 -0.70
C PHE A 60 16.02 -2.49 -1.57
N TRP A 61 16.28 -2.48 -2.89
CA TRP A 61 15.67 -3.44 -3.81
C TRP A 61 16.09 -4.88 -3.55
N ALA A 62 17.37 -5.11 -3.17
CA ALA A 62 17.82 -6.45 -2.81
C ALA A 62 17.12 -7.02 -1.56
N ARG A 63 16.85 -6.18 -0.55
CA ARG A 63 16.06 -6.60 0.63
C ARG A 63 14.62 -6.96 0.25
N ARG A 64 14.00 -6.17 -0.65
CA ARG A 64 12.64 -6.43 -1.16
C ARG A 64 12.58 -7.70 -1.98
N ALA A 65 13.47 -7.85 -2.96
CA ALA A 65 13.53 -9.02 -3.82
C ALA A 65 13.68 -10.32 -3.01
N ARG A 66 14.59 -10.37 -2.04
CA ARG A 66 14.75 -11.53 -1.15
C ARG A 66 13.49 -11.89 -0.37
N ARG A 67 12.64 -10.92 -0.07
CA ARG A 67 11.39 -11.15 0.67
C ARG A 67 10.25 -11.58 -0.25
N LEU A 68 10.15 -11.03 -1.46
CA LEU A 68 8.99 -11.17 -2.34
C LEU A 68 9.17 -12.28 -3.37
N LEU A 69 10.36 -12.42 -3.97
CA LEU A 69 10.59 -13.41 -5.03
C LEU A 69 10.32 -14.86 -4.61
N PRO A 70 10.68 -15.32 -3.38
CA PRO A 70 10.36 -16.69 -2.98
C PRO A 70 8.84 -16.96 -2.92
N ALA A 71 8.07 -16.01 -2.39
CA ALA A 71 6.61 -16.14 -2.33
C ALA A 71 5.99 -16.09 -3.72
N LEU A 72 6.43 -15.17 -4.58
CA LEU A 72 5.99 -15.07 -5.97
C LEU A 72 6.31 -16.35 -6.75
N ALA A 73 7.52 -16.88 -6.60
CA ALA A 73 7.92 -18.14 -7.24
C ALA A 73 7.04 -19.31 -6.78
N GLY A 74 6.72 -19.38 -5.48
CA GLY A 74 5.80 -20.38 -4.94
C GLY A 74 4.39 -20.31 -5.54
N VAL A 75 3.83 -19.09 -5.64
CA VAL A 75 2.52 -18.86 -6.27
C VAL A 75 2.55 -19.28 -7.74
N LEU A 76 3.56 -18.83 -8.50
CA LEU A 76 3.67 -19.18 -9.93
C LEU A 76 3.89 -20.67 -10.15
N ALA A 77 4.66 -21.35 -9.28
CA ALA A 77 4.80 -22.81 -9.33
C ALA A 77 3.48 -23.51 -9.06
N GLY A 78 2.71 -23.05 -8.06
CA GLY A 78 1.37 -23.56 -7.78
C GLY A 78 0.41 -23.39 -8.95
N VAL A 79 0.42 -22.21 -9.59
CA VAL A 79 -0.41 -21.92 -10.79
C VAL A 79 0.04 -22.75 -12.00
N ALA A 80 1.35 -22.97 -12.17
CA ALA A 80 1.87 -23.84 -13.23
C ALA A 80 1.43 -25.29 -13.01
N LEU A 81 1.45 -25.79 -11.78
CA LEU A 81 0.93 -27.11 -11.44
C LEU A 81 -0.58 -27.21 -11.69
N TYR A 82 -1.35 -26.20 -11.27
CA TYR A 82 -2.78 -26.11 -11.58
C TYR A 82 -3.02 -26.17 -13.09
N ALA A 83 -2.28 -25.38 -13.85
CA ALA A 83 -2.40 -25.32 -15.31
C ALA A 83 -2.06 -26.68 -16.00
N ALA A 84 -1.10 -27.42 -15.43
CA ALA A 84 -0.70 -28.71 -15.98
C ALA A 84 -1.68 -29.84 -15.67
N VAL A 85 -2.44 -29.77 -14.56
CA VAL A 85 -3.26 -30.88 -14.07
C VAL A 85 -4.76 -30.65 -14.27
N TRP A 86 -5.25 -29.40 -14.08
CA TRP A 86 -6.69 -29.11 -14.02
C TRP A 86 -7.18 -28.10 -15.02
N ALA A 87 -6.32 -27.20 -15.55
CA ALA A 87 -6.79 -26.15 -16.45
C ALA A 87 -7.18 -26.70 -17.82
N GLU A 88 -8.25 -26.16 -18.38
CA GLU A 88 -8.65 -26.48 -19.75
C GLU A 88 -7.72 -25.83 -20.78
N ALA A 89 -7.56 -26.49 -21.94
CA ALA A 89 -6.67 -26.00 -23.02
C ALA A 89 -6.95 -24.54 -23.43
N ARG A 90 -8.21 -24.09 -23.36
CA ARG A 90 -8.64 -22.72 -23.66
C ARG A 90 -8.15 -21.68 -22.64
N GLU A 91 -7.84 -22.10 -21.41
CA GLU A 91 -7.40 -21.22 -20.32
C GLU A 91 -5.88 -21.02 -20.31
N LEU A 92 -5.12 -21.98 -20.84
CA LEU A 92 -3.65 -22.01 -20.78
C LEU A 92 -3.01 -20.73 -21.35
N GLY A 93 -3.55 -20.22 -22.47
CA GLY A 93 -3.06 -18.99 -23.09
C GLY A 93 -3.20 -17.77 -22.17
N ARG A 94 -4.34 -17.65 -21.49
CA ARG A 94 -4.61 -16.59 -20.52
C ARG A 94 -3.71 -16.73 -19.27
N ILE A 95 -3.69 -17.91 -18.66
CA ILE A 95 -2.88 -18.18 -17.45
C ILE A 95 -1.39 -17.87 -17.73
N ARG A 96 -0.86 -18.31 -18.88
CA ARG A 96 0.52 -18.00 -19.27
C ARG A 96 0.77 -16.49 -19.36
N SER A 97 -0.13 -15.77 -20.01
CA SER A 97 0.04 -14.33 -20.21
C SER A 97 -0.11 -13.57 -18.90
N ASP A 98 -1.01 -13.99 -18.00
CA ASP A 98 -1.18 -13.43 -16.66
C ASP A 98 0.05 -13.71 -15.80
N ALA A 99 0.63 -14.90 -15.88
CA ALA A 99 1.87 -15.25 -15.20
C ALA A 99 3.05 -14.37 -15.64
N LEU A 100 3.19 -14.13 -16.95
CA LEU A 100 4.22 -13.22 -17.47
C LEU A 100 4.00 -11.78 -17.04
N ALA A 101 2.76 -11.29 -17.03
CA ALA A 101 2.42 -9.96 -16.54
C ALA A 101 2.65 -9.82 -15.02
N THR A 102 2.39 -10.87 -14.27
CA THR A 102 2.68 -10.93 -12.83
C THR A 102 4.19 -10.88 -12.56
N LEU A 103 4.99 -11.64 -13.29
CA LEU A 103 6.45 -11.59 -13.22
C LEU A 103 7.00 -10.21 -13.57
N GLY A 104 6.41 -9.53 -14.55
CA GLY A 104 6.78 -8.17 -14.97
C GLY A 104 6.20 -7.07 -14.08
N TYR A 105 5.42 -7.42 -13.05
CA TYR A 105 4.68 -6.45 -12.23
C TYR A 105 3.80 -5.49 -13.03
N VAL A 106 3.16 -5.99 -14.10
CA VAL A 106 2.24 -5.25 -14.97
C VAL A 106 0.87 -5.93 -15.08
N ALA A 107 0.53 -6.81 -14.16
CA ALA A 107 -0.72 -7.56 -14.16
C ALA A 107 -1.95 -6.62 -14.17
N ASN A 108 -1.91 -5.50 -13.46
CA ASN A 108 -2.96 -4.50 -13.44
C ASN A 108 -3.18 -3.86 -14.83
N TRP A 109 -2.12 -3.48 -15.53
CA TRP A 109 -2.23 -2.90 -16.87
C TRP A 109 -2.66 -3.93 -17.90
N ARG A 110 -2.19 -5.17 -17.77
CA ARG A 110 -2.67 -6.25 -18.62
C ARG A 110 -4.18 -6.44 -18.48
N ALA A 111 -4.71 -6.48 -17.24
CA ALA A 111 -6.15 -6.58 -17.01
C ALA A 111 -6.89 -5.43 -17.69
N VAL A 112 -6.46 -4.18 -17.49
CA VAL A 112 -7.02 -2.99 -18.14
C VAL A 112 -7.07 -3.12 -19.68
N PHE A 113 -5.98 -3.58 -20.32
CA PHE A 113 -5.90 -3.64 -21.79
C PHE A 113 -6.61 -4.83 -22.40
N THR A 114 -6.85 -5.89 -21.66
CA THR A 114 -7.53 -7.09 -22.18
C THR A 114 -9.03 -7.06 -21.98
N GLY A 115 -9.55 -6.13 -21.15
CA GLY A 115 -10.98 -6.04 -20.81
C GLY A 115 -11.50 -7.27 -20.05
N ASN A 116 -10.61 -8.08 -19.49
CA ASN A 116 -10.97 -9.19 -18.60
C ASN A 116 -11.08 -8.63 -17.18
N GLY A 117 -12.22 -8.04 -16.90
CA GLY A 117 -12.43 -7.20 -15.72
C GLY A 117 -12.41 -7.94 -14.41
N TYR A 118 -11.80 -7.32 -13.40
CA TYR A 118 -11.84 -7.78 -12.00
C TYR A 118 -13.29 -7.93 -11.49
N TRP A 119 -14.21 -7.16 -12.07
CA TRP A 119 -15.63 -7.15 -11.75
C TRP A 119 -16.46 -7.98 -12.74
N ASP A 120 -15.83 -8.68 -13.68
CA ASP A 120 -16.57 -9.45 -14.70
C ASP A 120 -17.05 -10.79 -14.12
N VAL A 121 -18.38 -10.89 -13.94
CA VAL A 121 -19.03 -12.09 -13.40
C VAL A 121 -19.24 -13.20 -14.47
N PHE A 122 -18.99 -12.90 -15.76
CA PHE A 122 -19.24 -13.84 -16.86
C PHE A 122 -18.00 -14.62 -17.28
N VAL A 123 -16.82 -14.22 -16.83
CA VAL A 123 -15.55 -14.90 -17.14
C VAL A 123 -15.00 -15.54 -15.88
N ALA A 124 -14.67 -16.82 -15.94
CA ALA A 124 -14.04 -17.49 -14.79
C ALA A 124 -12.75 -16.73 -14.40
N PRO A 125 -12.56 -16.35 -13.12
CA PRO A 125 -11.42 -15.57 -12.70
C PRO A 125 -10.10 -16.31 -12.95
N SER A 126 -9.06 -15.57 -13.33
CA SER A 126 -7.72 -16.12 -13.41
C SER A 126 -7.17 -16.41 -12.02
N PRO A 127 -6.46 -17.53 -11.80
CA PRO A 127 -5.78 -17.79 -10.51
C PRO A 127 -4.82 -16.67 -10.08
N LEU A 128 -4.39 -15.81 -11.02
CA LEU A 128 -3.47 -14.69 -10.81
C LEU A 128 -4.15 -13.32 -10.82
N GLU A 129 -5.48 -13.28 -10.90
CA GLU A 129 -6.23 -12.03 -11.01
C GLU A 129 -5.89 -11.04 -9.88
N HIS A 130 -5.84 -11.51 -8.64
CA HIS A 130 -5.53 -10.69 -7.47
C HIS A 130 -4.11 -10.10 -7.45
N THR A 131 -3.23 -10.49 -8.38
CA THR A 131 -1.86 -9.93 -8.46
C THR A 131 -1.81 -8.50 -9.01
N TRP A 132 -2.94 -7.94 -9.44
CA TRP A 132 -3.03 -6.53 -9.85
C TRP A 132 -2.58 -5.55 -8.76
N SER A 133 -2.97 -5.78 -7.52
CA SER A 133 -2.62 -4.91 -6.40
C SER A 133 -1.12 -5.02 -6.07
N LEU A 134 -0.55 -6.22 -6.13
CA LEU A 134 0.88 -6.44 -5.99
C LEU A 134 1.67 -5.69 -7.09
N ALA A 135 1.16 -5.69 -8.33
CA ALA A 135 1.80 -4.97 -9.42
C ALA A 135 1.88 -3.46 -9.13
N ILE A 136 0.81 -2.83 -8.63
CA ILE A 136 0.81 -1.41 -8.24
C ILE A 136 1.83 -1.15 -7.12
N GLU A 137 1.87 -2.00 -6.09
CA GLU A 137 2.85 -1.86 -5.00
C GLU A 137 4.29 -1.95 -5.50
N GLU A 138 4.61 -2.93 -6.34
CA GLU A 138 5.98 -3.13 -6.84
C GLU A 138 6.41 -2.01 -7.80
N GLN A 139 5.51 -1.48 -8.62
CA GLN A 139 5.75 -0.27 -9.42
C GLN A 139 6.08 0.92 -8.50
N PHE A 140 5.35 1.09 -7.40
CA PHE A 140 5.66 2.11 -6.41
C PHE A 140 7.03 1.87 -5.75
N TYR A 141 7.36 0.64 -5.38
CA TYR A 141 8.64 0.29 -4.76
C TYR A 141 9.84 0.47 -5.70
N LEU A 142 9.60 0.40 -6.99
CA LEU A 142 10.62 0.68 -8.00
C LEU A 142 10.84 2.19 -8.16
N LEU A 143 9.77 2.98 -8.29
CA LEU A 143 9.83 4.39 -8.66
C LEU A 143 9.97 5.33 -7.46
N TRP A 144 9.31 5.02 -6.34
CA TRP A 144 9.24 5.91 -5.19
C TRP A 144 10.58 6.15 -4.50
N PRO A 145 11.47 5.16 -4.28
CA PRO A 145 12.80 5.42 -3.74
C PRO A 145 13.63 6.36 -4.59
N LEU A 146 13.50 6.30 -5.92
CA LEU A 146 14.15 7.23 -6.84
C LEU A 146 13.60 8.65 -6.68
N ALA A 147 12.27 8.78 -6.62
CA ALA A 147 11.61 10.07 -6.42
C ALA A 147 12.02 10.71 -5.07
N VAL A 148 11.99 9.93 -3.98
CA VAL A 148 12.39 10.40 -2.65
C VAL A 148 13.85 10.82 -2.64
N LEU A 149 14.75 10.02 -3.22
CA LEU A 149 16.17 10.34 -3.33
C LEU A 149 16.38 11.65 -4.11
N ALA A 150 15.73 11.79 -5.25
CA ALA A 150 15.82 13.00 -6.09
C ALA A 150 15.30 14.25 -5.32
N VAL A 151 14.16 14.14 -4.62
CA VAL A 151 13.60 15.23 -3.82
C VAL A 151 14.55 15.61 -2.67
N LEU A 152 15.06 14.63 -1.92
CA LEU A 152 15.97 14.88 -0.80
C LEU A 152 17.28 15.51 -1.30
N TRP A 153 17.81 15.04 -2.41
CA TRP A 153 19.01 15.61 -3.05
C TRP A 153 18.78 17.06 -3.47
N ALA A 154 17.74 17.32 -4.24
CA ALA A 154 17.42 18.64 -4.73
C ALA A 154 17.06 19.64 -3.62
N ARG A 155 16.53 19.17 -2.51
CA ARG A 155 16.01 19.99 -1.40
C ARG A 155 16.82 19.84 -0.11
N ARG A 156 18.09 19.42 -0.21
CA ARG A 156 19.05 19.32 0.89
C ARG A 156 18.51 18.55 2.12
N GLY A 157 17.90 17.41 1.89
CA GLY A 157 17.40 16.52 2.95
C GLY A 157 16.05 16.93 3.56
N SER A 158 15.28 17.80 2.90
CA SER A 158 14.03 18.32 3.45
C SER A 158 12.89 17.29 3.41
N ALA A 159 12.55 16.69 4.54
CA ALA A 159 11.35 15.84 4.69
C ALA A 159 10.04 16.58 4.37
N ARG A 160 9.99 17.92 4.58
CA ARG A 160 8.84 18.75 4.19
C ARG A 160 8.61 18.74 2.69
N SER A 161 9.68 18.66 1.90
CA SER A 161 9.56 18.57 0.44
C SER A 161 9.04 17.19 0.00
N VAL A 162 9.43 16.12 0.69
CA VAL A 162 8.86 14.78 0.46
C VAL A 162 7.37 14.78 0.82
N LEU A 163 6.98 15.40 1.95
CA LEU A 163 5.58 15.58 2.32
C LEU A 163 4.78 16.32 1.24
N ALA A 164 5.30 17.46 0.78
CA ALA A 164 4.61 18.26 -0.24
C ALA A 164 4.44 17.48 -1.55
N VAL A 165 5.47 16.78 -2.02
CA VAL A 165 5.40 15.95 -3.24
C VAL A 165 4.42 14.78 -3.05
N SER A 166 4.46 14.11 -1.90
CA SER A 166 3.52 13.01 -1.60
C SER A 166 2.07 13.48 -1.63
N LEU A 167 1.77 14.62 -0.98
CA LEU A 167 0.42 15.19 -0.96
C LEU A 167 -0.02 15.67 -2.35
N LEU A 168 0.84 16.34 -3.09
CA LEU A 168 0.53 16.80 -4.45
C LEU A 168 0.17 15.63 -5.36
N LEU A 169 0.98 14.58 -5.35
CA LEU A 169 0.74 13.40 -6.17
C LEU A 169 -0.49 12.61 -5.70
N ALA A 170 -0.74 12.53 -4.39
CA ALA A 170 -1.93 11.88 -3.84
C ALA A 170 -3.22 12.59 -4.26
N VAL A 171 -3.23 13.93 -4.16
CA VAL A 171 -4.37 14.75 -4.60
C VAL A 171 -4.55 14.67 -6.12
N ALA A 172 -3.47 14.73 -6.89
CA ALA A 172 -3.51 14.60 -8.35
C ALA A 172 -4.07 13.22 -8.77
N SER A 173 -3.62 12.13 -8.14
CA SER A 173 -4.13 10.77 -8.39
C SER A 173 -5.61 10.63 -8.06
N SER A 174 -6.04 11.19 -6.91
CA SER A 174 -7.47 11.20 -6.52
C SER A 174 -8.32 12.02 -7.48
N ALA A 175 -7.87 13.22 -7.86
CA ALA A 175 -8.56 14.07 -8.82
C ALA A 175 -8.64 13.40 -10.21
N TRP A 176 -7.57 12.73 -10.62
CA TRP A 176 -7.51 11.99 -11.87
C TRP A 176 -8.51 10.81 -11.88
N MET A 177 -8.60 10.06 -10.78
CA MET A 177 -9.64 9.02 -10.64
C MET A 177 -11.04 9.59 -10.82
N MET A 178 -11.36 10.69 -10.14
CA MET A 178 -12.68 11.33 -10.22
C MET A 178 -12.98 11.86 -11.63
N ALA A 179 -11.96 12.40 -12.32
CA ALA A 179 -12.11 12.94 -13.67
C ALA A 179 -12.28 11.85 -14.74
N MET A 180 -11.63 10.72 -14.57
CA MET A 180 -11.73 9.59 -15.51
C MET A 180 -12.97 8.74 -15.30
N TYR A 181 -13.55 8.76 -14.11
CA TYR A 181 -14.69 7.92 -13.80
C TYR A 181 -15.94 8.39 -14.51
N THR A 182 -16.58 7.48 -15.26
CA THR A 182 -17.84 7.71 -15.93
C THR A 182 -18.96 6.97 -15.17
N PRO A 183 -19.97 7.66 -14.61
CA PRO A 183 -21.08 7.02 -13.90
C PRO A 183 -21.81 6.01 -14.77
N GLY A 184 -22.09 4.84 -14.20
CA GLY A 184 -22.76 3.76 -14.94
C GLY A 184 -21.91 3.07 -16.00
N GLY A 185 -20.65 3.49 -16.19
CA GLY A 185 -19.68 2.83 -17.05
C GLY A 185 -18.91 1.73 -16.32
N ASP A 186 -18.01 1.06 -17.03
CA ASP A 186 -17.10 0.08 -16.47
C ASP A 186 -16.01 0.79 -15.64
N PRO A 187 -15.91 0.53 -14.31
CA PRO A 187 -14.94 1.17 -13.45
C PRO A 187 -13.54 0.56 -13.53
N GLU A 188 -13.34 -0.49 -14.32
CA GLU A 188 -12.13 -1.30 -14.31
C GLU A 188 -10.84 -0.49 -14.51
N ARG A 189 -10.84 0.41 -15.50
CA ARG A 189 -9.69 1.27 -15.79
C ARG A 189 -9.29 2.13 -14.58
N VAL A 190 -10.24 2.70 -13.88
CA VAL A 190 -9.99 3.55 -12.71
C VAL A 190 -9.71 2.73 -11.46
N TYR A 191 -10.23 1.51 -11.39
CA TYR A 191 -9.99 0.60 -10.28
C TYR A 191 -8.60 -0.05 -10.32
N LEU A 192 -8.10 -0.41 -11.51
CA LEU A 192 -6.84 -1.12 -11.69
C LEU A 192 -5.66 -0.21 -12.05
N GLY A 193 -5.89 1.04 -12.42
CA GLY A 193 -4.85 1.97 -12.84
C GLY A 193 -3.90 2.35 -11.71
N THR A 194 -2.59 2.27 -11.95
CA THR A 194 -1.58 2.73 -10.97
C THR A 194 -1.70 4.23 -10.72
N ASP A 195 -2.02 4.99 -11.75
CA ASP A 195 -2.19 6.44 -11.74
C ASP A 195 -3.41 6.90 -10.92
N THR A 196 -4.46 6.09 -10.89
CA THR A 196 -5.69 6.37 -10.14
C THR A 196 -5.67 5.80 -8.72
N ARG A 197 -5.02 4.66 -8.51
CA ARG A 197 -4.94 3.96 -7.21
C ARG A 197 -3.72 4.36 -6.35
N GLY A 198 -2.76 5.05 -6.93
CA GLY A 198 -1.55 5.51 -6.23
C GLY A 198 -1.83 6.44 -5.04
N ALA A 199 -2.99 7.08 -5.00
CA ALA A 199 -3.38 8.01 -3.94
C ALA A 199 -3.24 7.41 -2.53
N ALA A 200 -3.73 6.19 -2.28
CA ALA A 200 -3.67 5.54 -0.97
C ALA A 200 -2.23 5.32 -0.51
N ILE A 201 -1.35 4.85 -1.40
CA ILE A 201 0.08 4.65 -1.11
C ILE A 201 0.74 6.00 -0.79
N LEU A 202 0.44 7.03 -1.59
CA LEU A 202 1.01 8.38 -1.45
C LEU A 202 0.52 9.10 -0.18
N PHE A 203 -0.72 8.89 0.26
CA PHE A 203 -1.18 9.38 1.57
C PHE A 203 -0.43 8.70 2.72
N GLY A 204 -0.15 7.40 2.61
CA GLY A 204 0.73 6.70 3.55
C GLY A 204 2.14 7.29 3.59
N ALA A 205 2.71 7.58 2.41
CA ALA A 205 4.01 8.25 2.27
C ALA A 205 4.01 9.66 2.88
N ALA A 206 2.95 10.44 2.67
CA ALA A 206 2.76 11.76 3.27
C ALA A 206 2.73 11.69 4.80
N LEU A 207 2.02 10.71 5.36
CA LEU A 207 2.00 10.47 6.80
C LEU A 207 3.41 10.20 7.35
N ALA A 208 4.19 9.34 6.69
CA ALA A 208 5.57 9.07 7.08
C ALA A 208 6.45 10.33 7.07
N ALA A 209 6.33 11.13 6.02
CA ALA A 209 7.05 12.40 5.91
C ALA A 209 6.60 13.43 6.97
N ALA A 210 5.31 13.48 7.29
CA ALA A 210 4.79 14.30 8.38
C ALA A 210 5.40 13.90 9.73
N TYR A 211 5.48 12.60 10.02
CA TYR A 211 6.16 12.11 11.22
C TYR A 211 7.66 12.44 11.25
N ALA A 212 8.33 12.38 10.11
CA ALA A 212 9.74 12.80 10.03
C ALA A 212 9.92 14.31 10.26
N CYS A 213 8.92 15.14 9.90
CA CYS A 213 8.97 16.58 10.09
C CYS A 213 8.71 17.02 11.54
N TRP A 214 7.73 16.40 12.20
CA TRP A 214 7.21 16.92 13.48
C TRP A 214 7.27 15.91 14.62
N GLY A 215 7.61 14.66 14.35
CA GLY A 215 7.56 13.58 15.33
C GLY A 215 6.12 13.22 15.74
N PRO A 216 5.97 12.34 16.74
CA PRO A 216 4.68 12.00 17.30
C PRO A 216 4.08 13.19 18.06
N PRO A 217 2.76 13.41 18.01
CA PRO A 217 2.10 14.52 18.65
C PRO A 217 2.28 14.45 20.18
N SER A 218 2.85 15.52 20.76
CA SER A 218 3.11 15.62 22.21
C SER A 218 1.95 16.27 22.99
N ARG A 219 1.17 17.15 22.34
CA ARG A 219 0.07 17.88 22.99
C ARG A 219 -1.12 16.96 23.25
N LYS A 220 -1.63 16.94 24.49
CA LYS A 220 -2.79 16.13 24.89
C LYS A 220 -4.00 16.31 23.96
N LEU A 221 -4.34 17.56 23.63
CA LEU A 221 -5.47 17.89 22.77
C LEU A 221 -5.32 17.26 21.36
N VAL A 222 -4.13 17.35 20.77
CA VAL A 222 -3.86 16.77 19.44
C VAL A 222 -3.97 15.23 19.49
N ARG A 223 -3.45 14.62 20.56
CA ARG A 223 -3.58 13.17 20.76
C ARG A 223 -5.02 12.73 20.89
N SER A 224 -5.82 13.41 21.74
CA SER A 224 -7.24 13.10 21.89
C SER A 224 -8.00 13.33 20.57
N ALA A 225 -7.69 14.38 19.83
CA ALA A 225 -8.29 14.62 18.51
C ALA A 225 -7.97 13.48 17.52
N LEU A 226 -6.71 13.00 17.50
CA LEU A 226 -6.31 11.85 16.68
C LEU A 226 -6.97 10.54 17.14
N GLU A 227 -7.14 10.35 18.46
CA GLU A 227 -7.86 9.19 19.02
C GLU A 227 -9.33 9.18 18.56
N VAL A 228 -10.01 10.31 18.64
CA VAL A 228 -11.41 10.46 18.18
C VAL A 228 -11.49 10.27 16.67
N ALA A 229 -10.63 10.95 15.91
CA ALA A 229 -10.59 10.83 14.46
C ALA A 229 -10.25 9.40 14.01
N GLY A 230 -9.36 8.68 14.72
CA GLY A 230 -9.04 7.28 14.44
C GLY A 230 -10.23 6.34 14.69
N VAL A 231 -10.97 6.55 15.81
CA VAL A 231 -12.21 5.78 16.05
C VAL A 231 -13.25 6.07 14.96
N ALA A 232 -13.42 7.33 14.56
CA ALA A 232 -14.30 7.70 13.46
C ALA A 232 -13.84 7.09 12.12
N GLY A 233 -12.53 7.11 11.83
CA GLY A 233 -11.95 6.49 10.65
C GLY A 233 -12.17 4.97 10.60
N ALA A 234 -11.93 4.28 11.72
CA ALA A 234 -12.23 2.86 11.83
C ALA A 234 -13.73 2.58 11.62
N GLY A 235 -14.61 3.43 12.16
CA GLY A 235 -16.05 3.34 11.92
C GLY A 235 -16.42 3.50 10.45
N VAL A 236 -15.80 4.45 9.76
CA VAL A 236 -15.98 4.65 8.30
C VAL A 236 -15.51 3.42 7.52
N LEU A 237 -14.35 2.86 7.85
CA LEU A 237 -13.84 1.65 7.18
C LEU A 237 -14.75 0.44 7.43
N VAL A 238 -15.20 0.23 8.65
CA VAL A 238 -16.13 -0.85 8.98
C VAL A 238 -17.44 -0.66 8.23
N TRP A 239 -18.02 0.55 8.25
CA TRP A 239 -19.23 0.85 7.47
C TRP A 239 -19.03 0.59 5.96
N ALA A 240 -17.89 1.03 5.41
CA ALA A 240 -17.56 0.83 4.01
C ALA A 240 -17.42 -0.67 3.66
N TRP A 241 -16.87 -1.48 4.55
CA TRP A 241 -16.73 -2.92 4.35
C TRP A 241 -18.07 -3.65 4.26
N PHE A 242 -19.10 -3.18 4.96
CA PHE A 242 -20.43 -3.80 4.93
C PHE A 242 -21.36 -3.18 3.88
N GLY A 243 -21.13 -1.92 3.47
CA GLY A 243 -22.11 -1.14 2.70
C GLY A 243 -21.66 -0.68 1.32
N LEU A 244 -20.36 -0.71 0.97
CA LEU A 244 -19.91 -0.22 -0.32
C LEU A 244 -19.76 -1.35 -1.35
N ASP A 245 -20.50 -1.21 -2.44
CA ASP A 245 -20.31 -2.02 -3.64
C ASP A 245 -19.13 -1.46 -4.46
N GLY A 246 -18.23 -2.37 -4.91
CA GLY A 246 -17.06 -2.03 -5.71
C GLY A 246 -17.36 -1.37 -7.06
N ARG A 247 -18.61 -1.41 -7.53
CA ARG A 247 -19.11 -0.74 -8.74
C ARG A 247 -19.83 0.58 -8.44
N GLY A 248 -20.05 0.91 -7.17
CA GLY A 248 -20.83 2.07 -6.76
C GLY A 248 -20.18 3.41 -7.11
N ASP A 249 -20.93 4.34 -7.70
CA ASP A 249 -20.49 5.69 -8.10
C ASP A 249 -19.83 6.46 -6.95
N THR A 250 -20.35 6.35 -5.74
CA THR A 250 -19.83 7.02 -4.55
C THR A 250 -18.37 6.68 -4.25
N LEU A 251 -17.99 5.45 -4.58
CA LEU A 251 -16.63 4.97 -4.32
C LEU A 251 -15.58 5.75 -5.14
N TYR A 252 -15.83 5.91 -6.43
CA TYR A 252 -14.92 6.57 -7.38
C TYR A 252 -15.00 8.10 -7.33
N ARG A 253 -16.12 8.64 -6.84
CA ARG A 253 -16.33 10.10 -6.66
C ARG A 253 -15.88 10.63 -5.29
N GLY A 254 -15.01 9.91 -4.60
CA GLY A 254 -14.41 10.34 -3.35
C GLY A 254 -14.41 9.29 -2.25
N GLY A 255 -15.10 8.16 -2.41
CA GLY A 255 -15.12 7.06 -1.44
C GLY A 255 -13.74 6.49 -1.18
N PHE A 256 -12.95 6.22 -2.22
CA PHE A 256 -11.57 5.78 -2.08
C PHE A 256 -10.70 6.80 -1.33
N LEU A 257 -10.86 8.09 -1.63
CA LEU A 257 -10.17 9.14 -0.91
C LEU A 257 -10.55 9.15 0.58
N ALA A 258 -11.84 9.04 0.89
CA ALA A 258 -12.32 8.98 2.27
C ALA A 258 -11.78 7.75 3.02
N CYS A 259 -11.78 6.57 2.40
CA CYS A 259 -11.21 5.34 2.98
C CYS A 259 -9.70 5.45 3.20
N ALA A 260 -8.95 6.02 2.23
CA ALA A 260 -7.51 6.23 2.37
C ALA A 260 -7.19 7.21 3.52
N LEU A 261 -7.93 8.32 3.63
CA LEU A 261 -7.78 9.27 4.74
C LEU A 261 -8.15 8.65 6.08
N ALA A 262 -9.21 7.85 6.16
CA ALA A 262 -9.59 7.11 7.34
C ALA A 262 -8.47 6.15 7.80
N ALA A 263 -7.85 5.42 6.86
CA ALA A 263 -6.72 4.53 7.13
C ALA A 263 -5.46 5.29 7.61
N VAL A 264 -5.19 6.48 7.05
CA VAL A 264 -4.10 7.37 7.48
C VAL A 264 -4.30 7.83 8.92
N VAL A 265 -5.52 8.24 9.27
CA VAL A 265 -5.85 8.72 10.64
C VAL A 265 -5.75 7.58 11.64
N ASP A 266 -6.28 6.41 11.33
CA ASP A 266 -6.20 5.23 12.20
C ASP A 266 -4.72 4.82 12.41
N ARG A 267 -3.90 4.89 11.38
CA ARG A 267 -2.46 4.68 11.48
C ARG A 267 -1.78 5.73 12.35
N GLY A 268 -2.12 7.01 12.20
CA GLY A 268 -1.59 8.11 13.01
C GLY A 268 -1.87 7.91 14.51
N ARG A 269 -3.04 7.37 14.85
CA ARG A 269 -3.42 6.97 16.21
C ARG A 269 -2.50 5.89 16.80
N GLY A 270 -2.22 4.83 16.03
CA GLY A 270 -1.36 3.72 16.48
C GLY A 270 0.09 4.11 16.75
N LEU A 271 0.54 5.27 16.26
CA LEU A 271 1.88 5.83 16.48
C LEU A 271 1.93 6.83 17.65
N ALA A 272 0.79 7.29 18.16
CA ALA A 272 0.76 8.14 19.35
C ALA A 272 1.24 7.32 20.57
N PRO A 273 2.16 7.86 21.41
CA PRO A 273 2.61 7.16 22.61
C PRO A 273 1.41 6.88 23.51
N SER A 274 1.22 5.60 23.87
CA SER A 274 0.23 5.20 24.87
C SER A 274 0.51 5.89 26.21
N ARG A 275 -0.54 6.12 27.02
CA ARG A 275 -0.43 6.75 28.35
C ARG A 275 0.73 6.14 29.15
N PRO A 276 1.45 6.95 29.97
CA PRO A 276 2.50 6.43 30.84
C PRO A 276 1.90 5.42 31.82
N GLY A 277 2.18 4.16 31.62
CA GLY A 277 1.63 3.00 32.35
C GLY A 277 1.72 1.69 31.57
N GLY A 278 1.95 1.76 30.27
CA GLY A 278 2.13 0.58 29.41
C GLY A 278 3.47 0.63 28.69
N ALA A 279 4.24 -0.41 28.83
CA ALA A 279 5.62 -0.58 28.38
C ALA A 279 5.92 -0.10 26.93
N GLY A 280 6.90 0.79 26.83
CA GLY A 280 7.89 0.87 25.75
C GLY A 280 7.39 0.97 24.30
N ALA A 281 7.25 2.19 23.77
CA ALA A 281 7.39 2.43 22.33
C ALA A 281 8.86 2.29 21.97
N VAL A 282 9.28 1.10 21.56
CA VAL A 282 10.60 0.84 20.98
C VAL A 282 10.56 1.39 19.56
N LEU A 283 11.21 2.53 19.32
CA LEU A 283 11.75 2.87 18.01
C LEU A 283 12.65 1.70 17.57
N PRO A 284 12.61 1.23 16.33
CA PRO A 284 13.42 0.10 15.94
C PRO A 284 14.90 0.43 16.16
N ALA A 285 15.57 -0.42 16.93
CA ALA A 285 17.00 -0.42 17.17
C ALA A 285 17.80 -0.73 15.87
N ALA A 286 17.70 0.16 14.88
CA ALA A 286 18.59 0.17 13.73
C ALA A 286 19.88 0.99 14.04
N ALA A 287 19.90 1.71 15.16
CA ALA A 287 21.04 2.56 15.55
C ALA A 287 22.04 1.91 16.49
N GLU A 288 21.75 0.74 17.07
CA GLU A 288 22.68 0.09 18.01
C GLU A 288 23.58 -0.98 17.42
N ALA A 289 23.25 -1.56 16.25
CA ALA A 289 24.06 -2.60 15.62
C ALA A 289 25.38 -2.08 14.95
N GLY A 290 25.58 -0.75 14.87
CA GLY A 290 26.74 -0.15 14.22
C GLY A 290 27.85 0.29 15.17
N ARG A 291 27.65 0.33 16.49
CA ARG A 291 28.64 0.89 17.44
C ARG A 291 29.62 -0.11 18.02
N ASP A 292 29.37 -1.40 17.90
CA ASP A 292 30.25 -2.42 18.50
C ASP A 292 31.36 -2.95 17.57
N GLN A 293 31.45 -2.48 16.34
CA GLN A 293 32.49 -2.92 15.39
C GLN A 293 33.66 -1.95 15.22
N LEU A 294 33.72 -0.85 15.97
CA LEU A 294 34.84 0.14 15.89
C LEU A 294 35.57 0.31 17.22
N ARG A 295 35.83 -0.75 17.97
CA ARG A 295 36.85 -0.72 18.99
C ARG A 295 38.14 -1.35 18.44
N PRO A 296 39.25 -0.60 18.37
CA PRO A 296 40.54 -1.20 18.04
C PRO A 296 40.92 -2.15 19.17
N ARG A 297 41.29 -3.38 18.81
CA ARG A 297 41.98 -4.31 19.72
C ARG A 297 43.38 -3.79 19.92
N VAL A 298 43.70 -3.43 21.13
CA VAL A 298 45.09 -3.28 21.66
C VAL A 298 45.54 -4.64 22.12
#